data_a00440fcad386562271e65f9b1fc452c
#
_entry.id   a00440fcad386562271e65f9b1fc452c
#
_cell.length_a   1.000
_cell.length_b   1.000
_cell.length_c   1.000
_cell.angle_alpha   90.00
_cell.angle_beta   90.00
_cell.angle_gamma   90.00
#
_symmetry.space_group_name_H-M   'P 1'
#
loop_
_entity.id
_entity.type
_entity.pdbx_description
1 polymer ?
#
loop_
_entity_poly.entity_id
_entity_poly.type
_entity_poly.pdbx_seq_one_letter_code
_entity_poly.pdbx_strand_id
1 'polypeptide(L)'
;MWHLDEVFCKVNGELVYLWRAVDQEGETLDVLVQKRRNAKAAKRFFRKLLKGLRYSPRVIVTDKLSSYITAHQEMMAEVEHRRGGRLNNRAENSHQPTRERERRMRRFKSMRHAQRFLSVHGQVSNHFRPCRHRLRACHYREIMHRRFEDWRSITGTASLITTPLQ
;
A
#
# COMPACT_ATOMS: atom_id res chain seq x y z
N MET A 1 -4.55 -1.44 13.64
CA MET A 1 -5.71 -1.83 12.80
C MET A 1 -5.28 -1.85 11.35
N TRP A 2 -5.71 -2.84 10.56
CA TRP A 2 -5.45 -2.91 9.13
C TRP A 2 -6.73 -2.73 8.34
N HIS A 3 -6.67 -1.97 7.27
CA HIS A 3 -7.75 -1.80 6.29
C HIS A 3 -7.34 -2.50 4.99
N LEU A 4 -8.14 -3.41 4.51
CA LEU A 4 -7.84 -4.19 3.32
C LEU A 4 -8.90 -3.95 2.24
N ASP A 5 -8.43 -3.80 1.02
CA ASP A 5 -9.30 -3.60 -0.15
C ASP A 5 -8.63 -4.17 -1.41
N GLU A 6 -9.45 -4.45 -2.42
CA GLU A 6 -8.93 -4.84 -3.71
C GLU A 6 -9.60 -4.05 -4.84
N VAL A 7 -8.78 -3.59 -5.75
CA VAL A 7 -9.25 -2.93 -6.96
C VAL A 7 -8.76 -3.67 -8.19
N PHE A 8 -9.51 -3.61 -9.26
CA PHE A 8 -9.04 -4.11 -10.53
C PHE A 8 -8.17 -3.07 -11.24
N CYS A 9 -7.14 -3.55 -11.94
CA CYS A 9 -6.33 -2.78 -12.86
C CYS A 9 -6.08 -3.59 -14.14
N LYS A 10 -5.67 -2.94 -15.21
CA LYS A 10 -5.35 -3.62 -16.47
C LYS A 10 -3.84 -3.78 -16.63
N VAL A 11 -3.41 -5.01 -16.89
CA VAL A 11 -2.02 -5.33 -17.18
C VAL A 11 -1.95 -5.99 -18.54
N ASN A 12 -1.32 -5.35 -19.52
CA ASN A 12 -1.26 -5.82 -20.90
C ASN A 12 -2.65 -6.18 -21.48
N GLY A 13 -3.67 -5.38 -21.14
CA GLY A 13 -5.06 -5.62 -21.58
C GLY A 13 -5.86 -6.60 -20.71
N GLU A 14 -5.20 -7.46 -19.92
CA GLU A 14 -5.87 -8.40 -19.00
C GLU A 14 -6.30 -7.73 -17.71
N LEU A 15 -7.48 -8.10 -17.22
CA LEU A 15 -7.97 -7.67 -15.91
C LEU A 15 -7.25 -8.43 -14.80
N VAL A 16 -6.67 -7.70 -13.87
CA VAL A 16 -6.03 -8.24 -12.66
C VAL A 16 -6.51 -7.47 -11.43
N TYR A 17 -6.32 -8.05 -10.26
CA TYR A 17 -6.72 -7.46 -8.98
C TYR A 17 -5.49 -7.06 -8.18
N LEU A 18 -5.49 -5.82 -7.71
CA LEU A 18 -4.52 -5.28 -6.77
C LEU A 18 -5.13 -5.36 -5.37
N TRP A 19 -4.63 -6.28 -4.57
CA TRP A 19 -4.91 -6.40 -3.14
C TRP A 19 -4.00 -5.45 -2.38
N ARG A 20 -4.54 -4.63 -1.50
CA ARG A 20 -3.79 -3.66 -0.72
C ARG A 20 -4.22 -3.69 0.73
N ALA A 21 -3.26 -3.57 1.63
CA ALA A 21 -3.47 -3.30 3.04
C ALA A 21 -2.86 -1.95 3.40
N VAL A 22 -3.59 -1.18 4.18
CA VAL A 22 -3.11 0.06 4.78
C VAL A 22 -3.38 0.04 6.28
N ASP A 23 -2.59 0.80 7.01
CA ASP A 23 -2.80 0.96 8.44
C ASP A 23 -3.93 1.98 8.75
N GLN A 24 -4.11 2.29 10.02
CA GLN A 24 -5.08 3.28 10.50
C GLN A 24 -4.75 4.71 10.09
N GLU A 25 -3.56 4.98 9.61
CA GLU A 25 -3.11 6.29 9.11
C GLU A 25 -3.18 6.39 7.60
N GLY A 26 -3.46 5.27 6.91
CA GLY A 26 -3.54 5.17 5.46
C GLY A 26 -2.20 4.87 4.81
N GLU A 27 -1.17 4.53 5.60
CA GLU A 27 0.12 4.10 5.08
C GLU A 27 0.02 2.68 4.50
N THR A 28 0.61 2.49 3.33
CA THR A 28 0.60 1.19 2.67
C THR A 28 1.47 0.19 3.42
N LEU A 29 0.85 -0.86 3.94
CA LEU A 29 1.53 -1.97 4.59
C LEU A 29 2.12 -2.94 3.56
N ASP A 30 1.29 -3.39 2.63
CA ASP A 30 1.73 -4.26 1.54
C ASP A 30 0.71 -4.30 0.39
N VAL A 31 1.15 -4.81 -0.77
CA VAL A 31 0.34 -5.00 -1.97
C VAL A 31 0.59 -6.36 -2.61
N LEU A 32 -0.45 -6.93 -3.24
CA LEU A 32 -0.32 -8.15 -4.02
C LEU A 32 -1.16 -8.08 -5.29
N VAL A 33 -0.53 -8.28 -6.45
CA VAL A 33 -1.22 -8.34 -7.75
C VAL A 33 -1.55 -9.79 -8.06
N GLN A 34 -2.82 -10.08 -8.36
CA GLN A 34 -3.31 -11.42 -8.66
C GLN A 34 -4.33 -11.43 -9.79
N LYS A 35 -4.40 -12.53 -10.54
CA LYS A 35 -5.39 -12.72 -11.62
C LYS A 35 -6.82 -12.94 -11.11
N ARG A 36 -6.99 -13.39 -9.88
CA ARG A 36 -8.31 -13.80 -9.35
C ARG A 36 -8.67 -13.05 -8.07
N ARG A 37 -9.98 -12.86 -7.88
CA ARG A 37 -10.61 -12.27 -6.68
C ARG A 37 -11.41 -13.36 -5.95
N ASN A 38 -10.71 -14.27 -5.28
CA ASN A 38 -11.32 -15.39 -4.57
C ASN A 38 -10.63 -15.68 -3.23
N ALA A 39 -11.18 -16.61 -2.44
CA ALA A 39 -10.64 -16.95 -1.13
C ALA A 39 -9.15 -17.39 -1.18
N LYS A 40 -8.73 -18.11 -2.22
CA LYS A 40 -7.32 -18.51 -2.40
C LYS A 40 -6.41 -17.29 -2.59
N ALA A 41 -6.88 -16.26 -3.30
CA ALA A 41 -6.17 -15.01 -3.48
C ALA A 41 -6.09 -14.21 -2.17
N ALA A 42 -7.20 -14.12 -1.43
CA ALA A 42 -7.23 -13.48 -0.11
C ALA A 42 -6.27 -14.17 0.88
N LYS A 43 -6.27 -15.50 0.95
CA LYS A 43 -5.34 -16.27 1.80
C LYS A 43 -3.86 -16.02 1.43
N ARG A 44 -3.54 -15.94 0.12
CA ARG A 44 -2.17 -15.58 -0.32
C ARG A 44 -1.78 -14.19 0.16
N PHE A 45 -2.71 -13.25 0.09
CA PHE A 45 -2.45 -11.89 0.55
C PHE A 45 -2.25 -11.83 2.06
N PHE A 46 -3.11 -12.48 2.86
CA PHE A 46 -2.95 -12.55 4.31
C PHE A 46 -1.63 -13.20 4.71
N ARG A 47 -1.27 -14.31 4.06
CA ARG A 47 0.01 -14.98 4.31
C ARG A 47 1.21 -14.05 4.01
N LYS A 48 1.12 -13.27 2.93
CA LYS A 48 2.15 -12.28 2.58
C LYS A 48 2.27 -11.19 3.65
N LEU A 49 1.15 -10.63 4.10
CA LEU A 49 1.09 -9.62 5.16
C LEU A 49 1.70 -10.13 6.46
N LEU A 50 1.23 -11.27 6.95
CA LEU A 50 1.71 -11.85 8.21
C LEU A 50 3.21 -12.17 8.16
N LYS A 51 3.69 -12.72 7.04
CA LYS A 51 5.11 -13.02 6.85
C LYS A 51 5.97 -11.75 6.79
N GLY A 52 5.49 -10.71 6.11
CA GLY A 52 6.22 -9.46 5.91
C GLY A 52 6.28 -8.61 7.17
N LEU A 53 5.15 -8.46 7.85
CA LEU A 53 5.02 -7.61 9.03
C LEU A 53 5.43 -8.29 10.34
N ARG A 54 5.39 -9.63 10.37
CA ARG A 54 5.73 -10.47 11.55
C ARG A 54 4.88 -10.18 12.80
N TYR A 55 3.68 -9.60 12.62
CA TYR A 55 2.70 -9.39 13.68
C TYR A 55 1.29 -9.44 13.10
N SER A 56 0.30 -9.73 13.95
CA SER A 56 -1.13 -9.66 13.63
C SER A 56 -1.74 -8.39 14.19
N PRO A 57 -2.68 -7.75 13.49
CA PRO A 57 -3.39 -6.59 14.00
C PRO A 57 -4.42 -7.01 15.05
N ARG A 58 -4.88 -6.08 15.89
CA ARG A 58 -6.05 -6.32 16.76
C ARG A 58 -7.36 -6.37 15.97
N VAL A 59 -7.44 -5.60 14.89
CA VAL A 59 -8.65 -5.44 14.07
C VAL A 59 -8.25 -5.39 12.61
N ILE A 60 -8.99 -6.10 11.76
CA ILE A 60 -9.01 -5.90 10.32
C ILE A 60 -10.34 -5.31 9.88
N VAL A 61 -10.29 -4.43 8.91
CA VAL A 61 -11.45 -3.82 8.26
C VAL A 61 -11.42 -4.17 6.79
N THR A 62 -12.52 -4.70 6.26
CA THR A 62 -12.63 -5.03 4.83
C THR A 62 -13.98 -4.55 4.30
N ASP A 63 -14.14 -4.57 2.99
CA ASP A 63 -15.45 -4.51 2.37
C ASP A 63 -16.27 -5.80 2.67
N LYS A 64 -17.40 -5.97 2.01
CA LYS A 64 -18.28 -7.14 2.20
C LYS A 64 -17.87 -8.38 1.39
N LEU A 65 -16.69 -8.40 0.76
CA LEU A 65 -16.25 -9.52 -0.07
C LEU A 65 -16.13 -10.81 0.75
N SER A 66 -16.85 -11.85 0.35
CA SER A 66 -16.87 -13.15 1.04
C SER A 66 -15.50 -13.83 1.12
N SER A 67 -14.62 -13.57 0.16
CA SER A 67 -13.24 -14.09 0.14
C SER A 67 -12.43 -13.71 1.37
N TYR A 68 -12.68 -12.52 1.95
CA TYR A 68 -12.02 -12.10 3.18
C TYR A 68 -12.50 -12.89 4.39
N ILE A 69 -13.78 -13.25 4.43
CA ILE A 69 -14.37 -14.02 5.54
C ILE A 69 -13.66 -15.36 5.66
N THR A 70 -13.62 -16.12 4.57
CA THR A 70 -12.98 -17.43 4.53
C THR A 70 -11.48 -17.36 4.87
N ALA A 71 -10.79 -16.37 4.32
CA ALA A 71 -9.36 -16.19 4.59
C ALA A 71 -9.09 -15.79 6.05
N HIS A 72 -9.94 -14.92 6.62
CA HIS A 72 -9.86 -14.51 8.01
C HIS A 72 -10.06 -15.69 8.98
N GLN A 73 -11.15 -16.44 8.80
CA GLN A 73 -11.48 -17.60 9.66
C GLN A 73 -10.36 -18.65 9.70
N GLU A 74 -9.66 -18.85 8.59
CA GLU A 74 -8.60 -19.84 8.52
C GLU A 74 -7.23 -19.34 9.00
N MET A 75 -6.97 -18.05 8.94
CA MET A 75 -5.62 -17.53 9.14
C MET A 75 -5.47 -16.57 10.31
N MET A 76 -6.55 -15.94 10.73
CA MET A 76 -6.56 -14.89 11.76
C MET A 76 -7.87 -14.90 12.56
N ALA A 77 -8.40 -16.09 12.91
CA ALA A 77 -9.69 -16.23 13.60
C ALA A 77 -9.81 -15.43 14.91
N GLU A 78 -8.69 -15.21 15.59
CA GLU A 78 -8.62 -14.45 16.84
C GLU A 78 -8.62 -12.92 16.64
N VAL A 79 -8.44 -12.46 15.39
CA VAL A 79 -8.43 -11.03 15.05
C VAL A 79 -9.85 -10.55 14.83
N GLU A 80 -10.23 -9.44 15.42
CA GLU A 80 -11.55 -8.84 15.18
C GLU A 80 -11.71 -8.46 13.71
N HIS A 81 -12.78 -8.95 13.05
CA HIS A 81 -13.08 -8.63 11.66
C HIS A 81 -14.29 -7.72 11.53
N ARG A 82 -14.08 -6.46 11.18
CA ARG A 82 -15.12 -5.48 10.89
C ARG A 82 -15.36 -5.40 9.39
N ARG A 83 -16.63 -5.51 8.97
CA ARG A 83 -17.03 -5.52 7.56
C ARG A 83 -17.96 -4.36 7.25
N GLY A 84 -17.62 -3.55 6.26
CA GLY A 84 -18.49 -2.48 5.80
C GLY A 84 -17.76 -1.47 4.93
N GLY A 85 -18.37 -1.07 3.82
CA GLY A 85 -17.77 -0.13 2.87
C GLY A 85 -17.41 1.20 3.52
N ARG A 86 -18.32 1.79 4.31
CA ARG A 86 -18.06 3.08 5.00
C ARG A 86 -16.89 3.01 6.00
N LEU A 87 -16.66 1.85 6.61
CA LEU A 87 -15.53 1.63 7.53
C LEU A 87 -14.22 1.48 6.78
N ASN A 88 -14.26 1.14 5.50
CA ASN A 88 -13.08 0.82 4.69
C ASN A 88 -12.63 1.97 3.76
N ASN A 89 -13.19 3.17 3.88
CA ASN A 89 -12.86 4.33 3.05
C ASN A 89 -11.34 4.64 3.02
N ARG A 90 -10.59 4.28 4.07
CA ARG A 90 -9.13 4.47 4.11
C ARG A 90 -8.43 3.63 3.07
N ALA A 91 -8.77 2.34 2.96
CA ALA A 91 -8.21 1.46 1.95
C ALA A 91 -8.65 1.93 0.54
N GLU A 92 -9.92 2.28 0.37
CA GLU A 92 -10.45 2.80 -0.90
C GLU A 92 -9.70 4.06 -1.37
N ASN A 93 -9.52 5.05 -0.49
CA ASN A 93 -8.80 6.28 -0.81
C ASN A 93 -7.31 6.02 -1.11
N SER A 94 -6.70 5.00 -0.51
CA SER A 94 -5.31 4.64 -0.73
C SER A 94 -5.01 4.20 -2.17
N HIS A 95 -6.02 3.81 -2.94
CA HIS A 95 -5.87 3.43 -4.34
C HIS A 95 -5.74 4.61 -5.31
N GLN A 96 -6.17 5.82 -4.92
CA GLN A 96 -6.14 7.00 -5.80
C GLN A 96 -4.75 7.30 -6.37
N PRO A 97 -3.66 7.38 -5.56
CA PRO A 97 -2.32 7.62 -6.07
C PRO A 97 -1.85 6.56 -7.06
N THR A 98 -2.26 5.31 -6.84
CA THR A 98 -1.93 4.18 -7.73
C THR A 98 -2.63 4.32 -9.07
N ARG A 99 -3.92 4.68 -9.08
CA ARG A 99 -4.70 4.89 -10.30
C ARG A 99 -4.19 6.07 -11.13
N GLU A 100 -3.79 7.16 -10.49
CA GLU A 100 -3.15 8.28 -11.17
C GLU A 100 -1.84 7.86 -11.82
N ARG A 101 -1.01 7.11 -11.09
CA ARG A 101 0.27 6.66 -11.60
C ARG A 101 0.12 5.67 -12.75
N GLU A 102 -0.81 4.72 -12.66
CA GLU A 102 -1.14 3.79 -13.72
C GLU A 102 -1.51 4.52 -15.02
N ARG A 103 -2.35 5.55 -14.94
CA ARG A 103 -2.73 6.38 -16.08
C ARG A 103 -1.53 7.10 -16.69
N ARG A 104 -0.67 7.72 -15.88
CA ARG A 104 0.52 8.44 -16.35
C ARG A 104 1.57 7.53 -16.98
N MET A 105 1.71 6.31 -16.49
CA MET A 105 2.68 5.31 -17.00
C MET A 105 2.21 4.57 -18.25
N ARG A 106 1.04 4.87 -18.80
CA ARG A 106 0.46 4.19 -19.97
C ARG A 106 0.37 2.66 -19.81
N ARG A 107 -0.01 2.19 -18.60
CA ARG A 107 -0.29 0.79 -18.24
C ARG A 107 0.94 -0.04 -17.87
N PHE A 108 0.68 -1.14 -17.16
CA PHE A 108 1.70 -2.13 -16.82
C PHE A 108 1.87 -3.16 -17.93
N LYS A 109 3.13 -3.50 -18.25
CA LYS A 109 3.46 -4.47 -19.29
C LYS A 109 3.30 -5.93 -18.85
N SER A 110 3.40 -6.22 -17.56
CA SER A 110 3.24 -7.57 -16.99
C SER A 110 2.84 -7.49 -15.50
N MET A 111 2.29 -8.59 -14.97
CA MET A 111 1.97 -8.69 -13.53
C MET A 111 3.23 -8.51 -12.66
N ARG A 112 4.36 -9.06 -13.08
CA ARG A 112 5.64 -8.90 -12.38
C ARG A 112 6.08 -7.44 -12.34
N HIS A 113 5.95 -6.73 -13.46
CA HIS A 113 6.22 -5.28 -13.51
C HIS A 113 5.29 -4.51 -12.57
N ALA A 114 3.97 -4.77 -12.64
CA ALA A 114 2.99 -4.16 -11.75
C ALA A 114 3.32 -4.42 -10.27
N GLN A 115 3.59 -5.68 -9.89
CA GLN A 115 3.92 -6.05 -8.52
C GLN A 115 5.18 -5.32 -8.02
N ARG A 116 6.26 -5.33 -8.77
CA ARG A 116 7.53 -4.67 -8.39
C ARG A 116 7.33 -3.18 -8.22
N PHE A 117 6.70 -2.54 -9.21
CA PHE A 117 6.45 -1.10 -9.17
C PHE A 117 5.57 -0.72 -7.97
N LEU A 118 4.44 -1.38 -7.78
CA LEU A 118 3.47 -1.04 -6.74
C LEU A 118 4.01 -1.29 -5.33
N SER A 119 4.82 -2.34 -5.15
CA SER A 119 5.48 -2.59 -3.86
C SER A 119 6.43 -1.46 -3.47
N VAL A 120 7.24 -0.97 -4.43
CA VAL A 120 8.15 0.15 -4.18
C VAL A 120 7.39 1.48 -4.07
N HIS A 121 6.44 1.71 -4.97
CA HIS A 121 5.66 2.96 -4.99
C HIS A 121 4.89 3.19 -3.69
N GLY A 122 4.36 2.12 -3.08
CA GLY A 122 3.69 2.22 -1.77
C GLY A 122 4.64 2.76 -0.69
N GLN A 123 5.82 2.20 -0.58
CA GLN A 123 6.83 2.60 0.41
C GLN A 123 7.35 4.03 0.17
N VAL A 124 7.67 4.36 -1.08
CA VAL A 124 8.08 5.73 -1.45
C VAL A 124 6.96 6.73 -1.14
N SER A 125 5.70 6.38 -1.41
CA SER A 125 4.57 7.23 -1.07
C SER A 125 4.41 7.44 0.42
N ASN A 126 4.56 6.40 1.23
CA ASN A 126 4.56 6.52 2.69
C ASN A 126 5.67 7.46 3.17
N HIS A 127 6.87 7.32 2.59
CA HIS A 127 8.02 8.14 2.96
C HIS A 127 7.80 9.64 2.68
N PHE A 128 7.16 10.01 1.56
CA PHE A 128 6.99 11.42 1.16
C PHE A 128 5.61 12.02 1.46
N ARG A 129 4.68 11.26 2.06
CA ARG A 129 3.32 11.73 2.38
C ARG A 129 2.96 11.49 3.85
N PRO A 130 3.65 12.19 4.79
CA PRO A 130 3.24 12.12 6.20
C PRO A 130 1.84 12.71 6.36
N CYS A 131 1.11 12.25 7.37
CA CYS A 131 -0.26 12.68 7.68
C CYS A 131 -0.32 14.19 8.02
N ARG A 132 -0.29 15.04 7.00
CA ARG A 132 -0.21 16.50 7.11
C ARG A 132 -1.30 17.09 8.01
N HIS A 133 -2.50 16.53 7.98
CA HIS A 133 -3.64 17.01 8.78
C HIS A 133 -3.45 16.84 10.30
N ARG A 134 -2.44 16.09 10.74
CA ARG A 134 -2.08 15.88 12.14
C ARG A 134 -0.84 16.67 12.57
N LEU A 135 -0.23 17.42 11.65
CA LEU A 135 1.04 18.10 11.88
C LEU A 135 0.87 19.60 11.73
N ARG A 136 1.50 20.36 12.62
CA ARG A 136 1.71 21.79 12.43
C ARG A 136 2.68 22.02 11.27
N ALA A 137 2.59 23.16 10.60
CA ALA A 137 3.41 23.45 9.42
C ALA A 137 4.94 23.38 9.69
N CYS A 138 5.39 23.80 10.88
CA CYS A 138 6.79 23.71 11.28
C CYS A 138 7.24 22.24 11.37
N HIS A 139 6.49 21.39 12.10
CA HIS A 139 6.79 19.97 12.25
C HIS A 139 6.73 19.23 10.92
N TYR A 140 5.78 19.57 10.04
CA TYR A 140 5.72 18.99 8.70
C TYR A 140 7.01 19.27 7.90
N ARG A 141 7.48 20.54 7.92
CA ARG A 141 8.72 20.91 7.23
C ARG A 141 9.93 20.17 7.78
N GLU A 142 10.03 20.05 9.11
CA GLU A 142 11.11 19.33 9.77
C GLU A 142 11.12 17.84 9.40
N ILE A 143 9.96 17.17 9.44
CA ILE A 143 9.82 15.77 9.03
C ILE A 143 10.21 15.61 7.57
N MET A 144 9.74 16.48 6.68
CA MET A 144 10.07 16.41 5.26
C MET A 144 11.55 16.64 5.00
N HIS A 145 12.19 17.56 5.73
CA HIS A 145 13.63 17.78 5.64
C HIS A 145 14.41 16.51 5.95
N ARG A 146 14.16 15.88 7.10
CA ARG A 146 14.78 14.61 7.49
C ARG A 146 14.53 13.51 6.46
N ARG A 147 13.31 13.36 5.97
CA ARG A 147 12.96 12.36 4.95
C ARG A 147 13.70 12.58 3.62
N PHE A 148 13.94 13.82 3.23
CA PHE A 148 14.78 14.12 2.07
C PHE A 148 16.25 13.84 2.33
N GLU A 149 16.76 14.01 3.54
CA GLU A 149 18.13 13.62 3.92
C GLU A 149 18.29 12.09 3.89
N ASP A 150 17.36 11.35 4.49
CA ASP A 150 17.33 9.88 4.44
C ASP A 150 17.31 9.39 2.98
N TRP A 151 16.45 9.99 2.16
CA TRP A 151 16.35 9.65 0.73
C TRP A 151 17.68 9.88 0.00
N ARG A 152 18.31 11.01 0.20
CA ARG A 152 19.62 11.32 -0.39
C ARG A 152 20.69 10.33 0.04
N SER A 153 20.71 9.97 1.31
CA SER A 153 21.63 8.97 1.84
C SER A 153 21.43 7.60 1.17
N ILE A 154 20.17 7.13 1.11
CA ILE A 154 19.81 5.82 0.53
C ILE A 154 20.11 5.76 -0.98
N THR A 155 19.85 6.84 -1.70
CA THR A 155 20.00 6.90 -3.16
C THR A 155 21.40 7.30 -3.62
N GLY A 156 22.32 7.63 -2.71
CA GLY A 156 23.67 8.09 -3.03
C GLY A 156 23.74 9.47 -3.67
N THR A 157 22.64 10.23 -3.68
CA THR A 157 22.59 11.57 -4.31
C THR A 157 23.17 12.68 -3.44
N ALA A 158 23.60 12.38 -2.22
CA ALA A 158 24.25 13.34 -1.32
C ALA A 158 25.56 13.91 -1.89
N SER A 159 26.28 13.13 -2.68
CA SER A 159 27.57 13.52 -3.30
C SER A 159 27.45 14.40 -4.56
N LEU A 160 26.24 14.55 -5.13
CA LEU A 160 26.05 15.31 -6.36
C LEU A 160 25.86 16.83 -6.14
N ILE A 161 25.70 17.27 -4.90
CA ILE A 161 25.40 18.68 -4.58
C ILE A 161 26.63 19.44 -4.10
N THR A 162 27.77 18.79 -3.94
CA THR A 162 29.00 19.39 -3.42
C THR A 162 29.92 19.97 -4.51
N THR A 163 29.51 20.01 -5.77
CA THR A 163 30.28 20.72 -6.81
C THR A 163 29.75 22.15 -6.91
N PRO A 164 30.46 23.16 -6.41
CA PRO A 164 30.07 24.55 -6.67
C PRO A 164 30.18 24.79 -8.17
N LEU A 165 29.13 25.37 -8.75
CA LEU A 165 29.19 25.94 -10.09
C LEU A 165 30.27 27.03 -10.07
N GLN A 166 31.39 26.76 -10.74
CA GLN A 166 32.39 27.76 -11.10
C GLN A 166 31.86 28.62 -12.24
#